data_1981791edcd4d4e75f347a279b32f297
#
_entry.id   1981791edcd4d4e75f347a279b32f297
#
_cell.length_a   1.000
_cell.length_b   1.000
_cell.length_c   1.000
_cell.angle_alpha   90.00
_cell.angle_beta   90.00
_cell.angle_gamma   90.00
#
_symmetry.space_group_name_H-M   'P 1'
#
loop_
_entity.id
_entity.type
_entity.pdbx_description
1 polymer ?
#
loop_
_entity_poly.entity_id
_entity_poly.type
_entity_poly.pdbx_seq_one_letter_code
_entity_poly.pdbx_strand_id
1 'polypeptide(L)'
;MEYEIKEIKTEQELKNVLEICYRILGGEDSELYCYSAWERRLEDGLQPLVYAVKDGIILSCVLGRAENKDSLVIGFVACEEDFHGKGITKALMGYFGKRAREMGYKYITLGSKADGFYDSCGYKVIFEINGQNIYQKLLD
;
A
#
# COMPACT_ATOMS: atom_id res chain seq x y z
N MET A 1 -21.86 0.08 0.84
CA MET A 1 -21.24 -1.04 0.12
C MET A 1 -20.44 -1.90 1.07
N GLU A 2 -20.66 -3.20 1.05
CA GLU A 2 -19.93 -4.11 1.90
C GLU A 2 -18.72 -4.68 1.18
N TYR A 3 -17.58 -4.70 1.84
CA TYR A 3 -16.35 -5.29 1.35
C TYR A 3 -15.53 -5.79 2.54
N GLU A 4 -14.55 -6.64 2.25
CA GLU A 4 -13.63 -7.13 3.28
C GLU A 4 -12.24 -6.59 3.05
N ILE A 5 -11.52 -6.36 4.15
CA ILE A 5 -10.09 -6.07 4.10
C ILE A 5 -9.35 -7.35 4.47
N LYS A 6 -8.41 -7.76 3.64
CA LYS A 6 -7.65 -8.99 3.82
C LYS A 6 -6.15 -8.73 3.69
N GLU A 7 -5.37 -9.56 4.36
CA GLU A 7 -3.93 -9.58 4.15
C GLU A 7 -3.60 -10.66 3.13
N ILE A 8 -2.64 -10.38 2.25
CA ILE A 8 -2.18 -11.36 1.26
C ILE A 8 -1.46 -12.50 1.99
N LYS A 9 -1.86 -13.73 1.74
CA LYS A 9 -1.28 -14.93 2.37
C LYS A 9 -0.78 -15.96 1.37
N THR A 10 -1.23 -15.88 0.11
CA THR A 10 -0.88 -16.85 -0.92
C THR A 10 -0.26 -16.17 -2.13
N GLU A 11 0.52 -16.95 -2.89
CA GLU A 11 1.10 -16.47 -4.14
C GLU A 11 0.03 -16.06 -5.14
N GLN A 12 -1.09 -16.78 -5.17
CA GLN A 12 -2.17 -16.43 -6.11
C GLN A 12 -2.80 -15.10 -5.76
N GLU A 13 -3.02 -14.82 -4.48
CA GLU A 13 -3.49 -13.50 -4.04
C GLU A 13 -2.50 -12.41 -4.44
N LEU A 14 -1.20 -12.66 -4.23
CA LEU A 14 -0.16 -11.71 -4.61
C LEU A 14 -0.17 -11.41 -6.10
N LYS A 15 -0.27 -12.44 -6.93
CA LYS A 15 -0.33 -12.26 -8.39
C LYS A 15 -1.53 -11.44 -8.80
N ASN A 16 -2.69 -11.73 -8.21
CA ASN A 16 -3.93 -11.01 -8.53
C ASN A 16 -3.84 -9.53 -8.16
N VAL A 17 -3.25 -9.23 -6.99
CA VAL A 17 -3.08 -7.85 -6.54
C VAL A 17 -2.06 -7.10 -7.39
N LEU A 18 -0.93 -7.73 -7.70
CA LEU A 18 0.11 -7.09 -8.54
C LEU A 18 -0.38 -6.82 -9.95
N GLU A 19 -1.25 -7.68 -10.49
CA GLU A 19 -1.85 -7.44 -11.80
C GLU A 19 -2.62 -6.11 -11.81
N ILE A 20 -3.36 -5.83 -10.74
CA ILE A 20 -4.08 -4.57 -10.61
C ILE A 20 -3.13 -3.39 -10.52
N CYS A 21 -2.04 -3.54 -9.78
CA CYS A 21 -1.01 -2.51 -9.71
C CYS A 21 -0.43 -2.20 -11.08
N TYR A 22 -0.09 -3.23 -11.86
CA TYR A 22 0.46 -3.05 -13.21
C TYR A 22 -0.53 -2.31 -14.11
N ARG A 23 -1.77 -2.74 -14.09
CA ARG A 23 -2.81 -2.18 -14.97
C ARG A 23 -3.14 -0.73 -14.61
N ILE A 24 -3.22 -0.41 -13.34
CA ILE A 24 -3.64 0.92 -12.88
C ILE A 24 -2.47 1.90 -12.85
N LEU A 25 -1.31 1.47 -12.34
CA LEU A 25 -0.17 2.35 -12.13
C LEU A 25 0.81 2.35 -13.31
N GLY A 26 0.71 1.37 -14.20
CA GLY A 26 1.66 1.20 -15.30
C GLY A 26 3.04 0.79 -14.82
N GLY A 27 4.01 0.75 -15.73
CA GLY A 27 5.39 0.53 -15.36
C GLY A 27 5.77 -0.92 -15.09
N GLU A 28 5.13 -1.88 -15.75
CA GLU A 28 5.40 -3.31 -15.60
C GLU A 28 6.84 -3.70 -15.90
N ASP A 29 7.58 -2.85 -16.62
CA ASP A 29 9.00 -3.05 -16.89
C ASP A 29 9.89 -2.50 -15.78
N SER A 30 9.31 -1.86 -14.78
CA SER A 30 10.04 -1.30 -13.65
C SER A 30 10.46 -2.39 -12.67
N GLU A 31 11.62 -2.23 -12.05
CA GLU A 31 12.07 -3.10 -10.97
C GLU A 31 11.11 -3.11 -9.78
N LEU A 32 10.30 -2.06 -9.62
CA LEU A 32 9.29 -1.99 -8.56
C LEU A 32 8.25 -3.10 -8.70
N TYR A 33 8.04 -3.60 -9.91
CA TYR A 33 7.07 -4.65 -10.19
C TYR A 33 7.69 -6.05 -10.25
N CYS A 34 8.95 -6.18 -9.81
CA CYS A 34 9.62 -7.48 -9.81
C CYS A 34 8.88 -8.46 -8.89
N TYR A 35 8.22 -9.45 -9.48
CA TYR A 35 7.42 -10.43 -8.74
C TYR A 35 8.25 -11.14 -7.66
N SER A 36 9.49 -11.52 -7.98
CA SER A 36 10.32 -12.24 -7.01
C SER A 36 10.64 -11.40 -5.77
N ALA A 37 10.72 -10.08 -5.91
CA ALA A 37 10.91 -9.20 -4.75
C ALA A 37 9.68 -9.19 -3.86
N TRP A 38 8.48 -9.13 -4.45
CA TRP A 38 7.24 -9.17 -3.68
C TRP A 38 6.98 -10.54 -3.08
N GLU A 39 7.36 -11.60 -3.78
CA GLU A 39 7.28 -12.95 -3.26
C GLU A 39 8.13 -13.11 -2.00
N ARG A 40 9.35 -12.57 -2.01
CA ARG A 40 10.21 -12.58 -0.82
C ARG A 40 9.58 -11.79 0.33
N ARG A 41 8.95 -10.66 0.04
CA ARG A 41 8.27 -9.87 1.07
C ARG A 41 7.07 -10.61 1.65
N LEU A 42 6.36 -11.37 0.83
CA LEU A 42 5.28 -12.21 1.31
C LEU A 42 5.84 -13.31 2.24
N GLU A 43 6.93 -13.94 1.86
CA GLU A 43 7.55 -15.02 2.65
C GLU A 43 8.13 -14.52 3.97
N ASP A 44 8.80 -13.38 3.97
CA ASP A 44 9.45 -12.88 5.18
C ASP A 44 8.47 -12.29 6.20
N GLY A 45 7.29 -11.89 5.75
CA GLY A 45 6.24 -11.39 6.65
C GLY A 45 6.58 -10.13 7.41
N LEU A 46 7.54 -9.33 6.93
CA LEU A 46 8.02 -8.15 7.64
C LEU A 46 7.16 -6.91 7.40
N GLN A 47 6.22 -6.94 6.49
CA GLN A 47 5.40 -5.79 6.16
C GLN A 47 3.96 -6.18 5.88
N PRO A 48 3.00 -5.27 6.13
CA PRO A 48 1.62 -5.52 5.72
C PRO A 48 1.49 -5.49 4.20
N LEU A 49 0.72 -6.42 3.65
CA LEU A 49 0.33 -6.47 2.25
C LEU A 49 -1.18 -6.65 2.26
N VAL A 50 -1.91 -5.56 2.04
CA VAL A 50 -3.36 -5.56 2.30
C VAL A 50 -4.16 -5.19 1.06
N TYR A 51 -5.36 -5.73 0.98
CA TYR A 51 -6.27 -5.41 -0.12
C TYR A 51 -7.72 -5.48 0.34
N ALA A 52 -8.57 -4.78 -0.40
CA ALA A 52 -10.02 -4.83 -0.18
C ALA A 52 -10.64 -5.64 -1.31
N VAL A 53 -11.60 -6.49 -0.96
CA VAL A 53 -12.26 -7.39 -1.90
C VAL A 53 -13.76 -7.43 -1.65
N LYS A 54 -14.53 -7.52 -2.74
CA LYS A 54 -15.97 -7.70 -2.70
C LYS A 54 -16.38 -8.70 -3.78
N ASP A 55 -17.07 -9.75 -3.37
CA ASP A 55 -17.56 -10.79 -4.30
C ASP A 55 -16.44 -11.32 -5.21
N GLY A 56 -15.24 -11.53 -4.65
CA GLY A 56 -14.09 -12.04 -5.39
C GLY A 56 -13.37 -11.01 -6.24
N ILE A 57 -13.84 -9.76 -6.26
CA ILE A 57 -13.23 -8.68 -7.05
C ILE A 57 -12.38 -7.80 -6.13
N ILE A 58 -11.11 -7.63 -6.47
CA ILE A 58 -10.22 -6.77 -5.72
C ILE A 58 -10.49 -5.32 -6.08
N LEU A 59 -10.75 -4.49 -5.08
CA LEU A 59 -11.14 -3.10 -5.27
C LEU A 59 -9.98 -2.13 -5.10
N SER A 60 -9.07 -2.43 -4.19
CA SER A 60 -7.98 -1.54 -3.82
C SER A 60 -6.92 -2.32 -3.07
N CYS A 61 -5.69 -1.81 -3.04
CA CYS A 61 -4.60 -2.44 -2.30
C CYS A 61 -3.60 -1.41 -1.77
N VAL A 62 -2.90 -1.80 -0.70
CA VAL A 62 -1.78 -1.05 -0.14
C VAL A 62 -0.69 -2.06 0.18
N LEU A 63 0.45 -1.94 -0.47
CA LEU A 63 1.56 -2.88 -0.32
C LEU A 63 2.76 -2.18 0.29
N GLY A 64 3.21 -2.70 1.43
CA GLY A 64 4.36 -2.17 2.14
C GLY A 64 5.64 -2.90 1.84
N ARG A 65 6.76 -2.26 2.17
CA ARG A 65 8.06 -2.91 2.20
C ARG A 65 8.85 -2.37 3.38
N ALA A 66 9.46 -3.29 4.11
CA ALA A 66 10.28 -2.95 5.26
C ALA A 66 11.57 -2.28 4.79
N GLU A 67 11.88 -1.13 5.37
CA GLU A 67 13.12 -0.42 5.09
C GLU A 67 14.18 -0.79 6.12
N ASN A 68 13.79 -0.75 7.39
CA ASN A 68 14.60 -1.18 8.52
C ASN A 68 13.64 -1.49 9.68
N LYS A 69 14.17 -1.74 10.87
CA LYS A 69 13.35 -2.14 12.02
C LYS A 69 12.33 -1.08 12.47
N ASP A 70 12.54 0.18 12.13
CA ASP A 70 11.70 1.29 12.58
C ASP A 70 10.79 1.84 11.48
N SER A 71 11.11 1.61 10.22
CA SER A 71 10.40 2.26 9.12
C SER A 71 9.90 1.32 8.05
N LEU A 72 8.67 1.60 7.61
CA LEU A 72 8.06 0.98 6.45
C LEU A 72 7.94 2.02 5.33
N VAL A 73 8.06 1.56 4.09
CA VAL A 73 7.74 2.36 2.92
C VAL A 73 6.50 1.74 2.27
N ILE A 74 5.54 2.55 1.88
CA ILE A 74 4.45 2.08 1.06
C ILE A 74 4.91 2.10 -0.39
N GLY A 75 4.98 0.91 -1.00
CA GLY A 75 5.44 0.75 -2.38
C GLY A 75 4.35 0.97 -3.40
N PHE A 76 3.15 0.44 -3.15
CA PHE A 76 2.01 0.58 -4.05
C PHE A 76 0.75 0.91 -3.29
N VAL A 77 0.00 1.88 -3.86
CA VAL A 77 -1.39 2.14 -3.49
C VAL A 77 -2.15 2.19 -4.80
N ALA A 78 -3.11 1.30 -4.98
CA ALA A 78 -3.92 1.26 -6.19
C ALA A 78 -5.39 1.11 -5.84
N CYS A 79 -6.26 1.70 -6.63
CA CYS A 79 -7.70 1.59 -6.45
C CYS A 79 -8.36 1.53 -7.83
N GLU A 80 -9.27 0.58 -8.01
CA GLU A 80 -10.07 0.50 -9.23
C GLU A 80 -10.87 1.79 -9.42
N GLU A 81 -10.93 2.26 -10.65
CA GLU A 81 -11.54 3.55 -10.98
C GLU A 81 -12.98 3.67 -10.49
N ASP A 82 -13.76 2.60 -10.66
CA ASP A 82 -15.17 2.59 -10.25
C ASP A 82 -15.38 2.73 -8.75
N PHE A 83 -14.32 2.57 -7.97
CA PHE A 83 -14.39 2.60 -6.51
C PHE A 83 -13.65 3.78 -5.90
N HIS A 84 -13.21 4.74 -6.72
CA HIS A 84 -12.62 5.98 -6.22
C HIS A 84 -13.68 6.80 -5.45
N GLY A 85 -13.23 7.51 -4.43
CA GLY A 85 -14.09 8.41 -3.66
C GLY A 85 -15.07 7.73 -2.71
N LYS A 86 -14.94 6.42 -2.51
CA LYS A 86 -15.83 5.65 -1.63
C LYS A 86 -15.23 5.34 -0.26
N GLY A 87 -14.05 5.86 0.03
CA GLY A 87 -13.39 5.68 1.33
C GLY A 87 -12.68 4.34 1.51
N ILE A 88 -12.65 3.49 0.49
CA ILE A 88 -12.06 2.14 0.59
C ILE A 88 -10.55 2.21 0.80
N THR A 89 -9.86 2.99 -0.03
CA THR A 89 -8.41 3.12 0.07
C THR A 89 -8.01 3.79 1.38
N LYS A 90 -8.79 4.77 1.83
CA LYS A 90 -8.55 5.40 3.13
C LYS A 90 -8.69 4.40 4.28
N ALA A 91 -9.70 3.51 4.22
CA ALA A 91 -9.87 2.44 5.19
C ALA A 91 -8.69 1.47 5.17
N LEU A 92 -8.19 1.14 3.97
CA LEU A 92 -6.99 0.30 3.83
C LEU A 92 -5.76 0.97 4.43
N MET A 93 -5.59 2.27 4.21
CA MET A 93 -4.48 3.03 4.80
C MET A 93 -4.54 2.98 6.32
N GLY A 94 -5.74 3.10 6.89
CA GLY A 94 -5.94 2.98 8.34
C GLY A 94 -5.58 1.59 8.86
N TYR A 95 -6.04 0.56 8.18
CA TYR A 95 -5.71 -0.82 8.52
C TYR A 95 -4.21 -1.07 8.43
N PHE A 96 -3.58 -0.62 7.35
CA PHE A 96 -2.14 -0.73 7.14
C PHE A 96 -1.37 -0.10 8.30
N GLY A 97 -1.74 1.12 8.68
CA GLY A 97 -1.09 1.82 9.80
C GLY A 97 -1.22 1.09 11.13
N LYS A 98 -2.40 0.54 11.39
CA LYS A 98 -2.64 -0.25 12.60
C LYS A 98 -1.75 -1.48 12.63
N ARG A 99 -1.67 -2.21 11.52
CA ARG A 99 -0.82 -3.40 11.44
C ARG A 99 0.67 -3.05 11.57
N ALA A 100 1.09 -1.97 10.91
CA ALA A 100 2.47 -1.51 11.01
C ALA A 100 2.84 -1.22 12.46
N ARG A 101 1.96 -0.56 13.19
CA ARG A 101 2.19 -0.28 14.62
C ARG A 101 2.27 -1.56 15.44
N GLU A 102 1.36 -2.51 15.19
CA GLU A 102 1.36 -3.81 15.88
C GLU A 102 2.65 -4.59 15.61
N MET A 103 3.25 -4.41 14.43
CA MET A 103 4.51 -5.04 14.07
C MET A 103 5.74 -4.34 14.65
N GLY A 104 5.56 -3.22 15.34
CA GLY A 104 6.63 -2.51 16.04
C GLY A 104 7.26 -1.37 15.25
N TYR A 105 6.72 -1.03 14.08
CA TYR A 105 7.26 0.09 13.30
C TYR A 105 6.93 1.43 13.95
N LYS A 106 7.82 2.40 13.75
CA LYS A 106 7.67 3.73 14.33
C LYS A 106 7.14 4.75 13.36
N TYR A 107 7.37 4.56 12.06
CA TYR A 107 6.85 5.46 11.04
C TYR A 107 6.73 4.80 9.67
N ILE A 108 5.89 5.42 8.84
CA ILE A 108 5.65 5.00 7.46
C ILE A 108 5.98 6.18 6.55
N THR A 109 6.66 5.91 5.43
CA THR A 109 6.93 6.92 4.40
C THR A 109 6.40 6.46 3.05
N LEU A 110 6.09 7.42 2.19
CA LEU A 110 5.75 7.15 0.79
C LEU A 110 6.00 8.39 -0.05
N GLY A 111 6.23 8.19 -1.34
CA GLY A 111 6.34 9.27 -2.30
C GLY A 111 5.11 9.30 -3.22
N SER A 112 4.58 10.48 -3.47
CA SER A 112 3.41 10.62 -4.34
C SER A 112 3.30 12.01 -4.92
N LYS A 113 2.67 12.09 -6.11
CA LYS A 113 2.28 13.35 -6.73
C LYS A 113 0.85 13.73 -6.39
N ALA A 114 0.11 12.84 -5.71
CA ALA A 114 -1.29 13.08 -5.35
C ALA A 114 -1.38 14.08 -4.20
N ASP A 115 -2.24 15.08 -4.35
CA ASP A 115 -2.47 16.10 -3.33
C ASP A 115 -3.69 15.77 -2.47
N GLY A 116 -3.57 16.00 -1.17
CA GLY A 116 -4.70 15.99 -0.24
C GLY A 116 -5.09 14.62 0.30
N PHE A 117 -4.94 13.54 -0.48
CA PHE A 117 -5.37 12.22 -0.04
C PHE A 117 -4.59 11.74 1.18
N TYR A 118 -3.26 11.78 1.09
CA TYR A 118 -2.42 11.30 2.19
C TYR A 118 -2.47 12.21 3.41
N ASP A 119 -2.69 13.51 3.18
CA ASP A 119 -2.94 14.44 4.28
C ASP A 119 -4.18 14.02 5.07
N SER A 120 -5.23 13.59 4.37
CA SER A 120 -6.47 13.13 5.02
C SER A 120 -6.27 11.81 5.78
N CYS A 121 -5.21 11.07 5.49
CA CYS A 121 -4.86 9.82 6.18
C CYS A 121 -3.91 10.06 7.36
N GLY A 122 -3.57 11.32 7.66
CA GLY A 122 -2.69 11.66 8.77
C GLY A 122 -1.22 11.73 8.44
N TYR A 123 -0.87 11.72 7.15
CA TYR A 123 0.51 11.86 6.69
C TYR A 123 0.86 13.34 6.51
N LYS A 124 2.14 13.66 6.65
CA LYS A 124 2.65 15.02 6.44
C LYS A 124 3.77 15.00 5.43
N VAL A 125 3.84 16.03 4.59
CA VAL A 125 4.97 16.21 3.67
C VAL A 125 6.20 16.59 4.49
N ILE A 126 7.28 15.82 4.32
CA ILE A 126 8.54 16.10 4.99
C ILE A 126 9.57 16.73 4.04
N PHE A 127 9.49 16.44 2.74
CA PHE A 127 10.26 17.13 1.72
C PHE A 127 9.72 16.79 0.33
N GLU A 128 10.23 17.48 -0.69
CA GLU A 128 9.89 17.23 -2.07
C GLU A 128 11.13 16.83 -2.85
N ILE A 129 11.00 15.86 -3.74
CA ILE A 129 12.09 15.42 -4.60
C ILE A 129 11.54 15.02 -5.97
N ASN A 130 12.13 15.55 -7.04
CA ASN A 130 11.74 15.24 -8.42
C ASN A 130 10.24 15.41 -8.69
N GLY A 131 9.63 16.45 -8.10
CA GLY A 131 8.21 16.72 -8.28
C GLY A 131 7.27 15.83 -7.49
N GLN A 132 7.81 14.99 -6.62
CA GLN A 132 7.02 14.16 -5.69
C GLN A 132 7.12 14.73 -4.29
N ASN A 133 6.00 14.70 -3.56
CA ASN A 133 6.01 14.94 -2.13
C ASN A 133 6.35 13.63 -1.42
N ILE A 134 7.27 13.69 -0.48
CA ILE A 134 7.56 12.57 0.40
C ILE A 134 6.77 12.79 1.68
N TYR A 135 5.87 11.86 1.95
CA TYR A 135 4.96 11.88 3.10
C TYR A 135 5.48 10.96 4.20
N GLN A 136 5.22 11.36 5.42
CA GLN A 136 5.55 10.52 6.59
C GLN A 136 4.42 10.56 7.60
N LYS A 137 4.15 9.41 8.19
CA LYS A 137 3.24 9.29 9.32
C LYS A 137 3.98 8.65 10.48
N LEU A 138 3.93 9.29 11.65
CA LEU A 138 4.48 8.72 12.88
C LEU A 138 3.44 7.78 13.49
N LEU A 139 3.91 6.63 13.94
CA LEU A 139 3.06 5.61 14.58
C LEU A 139 3.34 5.63 16.08
N ASP A 140 2.31 5.87 16.85
CA ASP A 140 2.43 5.96 18.32
C ASP A 140 2.21 4.62 18.99
#